data_f57dc2dfb2a5ca35fe2ecdda053ce1cf
#
_entry.id   f57dc2dfb2a5ca35fe2ecdda053ce1cf
#
_cell.length_a   1.000
_cell.length_b   1.000
_cell.length_c   1.000
_cell.angle_alpha   90.00
_cell.angle_beta   90.00
_cell.angle_gamma   90.00
#
_symmetry.space_group_name_H-M   'P 1'
#
loop_
_entity.id
_entity.type
_entity.pdbx_description
1 polymer ?
#
loop_
_entity_poly.entity_id
_entity_poly.type
_entity_poly.pdbx_seq_one_letter_code
_entity_poly.pdbx_strand_id
1 'polypeptide(L)'
;MTPIPARTPRVVDAILDWRWTGFLARLALVGAYLLGGIMKASDWSAAVAEQTHFGMHPPALWAALTIAIEIVGPLLILSGRFVWLGAGMLGVFTLFAAITANAFWAMPTGQDRFMATNAFFEHLGLIGGFILAALVAELEARRA
;
A
#
# COMPACT_ATOMS: atom_id res chain seq x y z
N MET A 1 25.12 12.28 -26.52
CA MET A 1 24.28 13.43 -26.13
C MET A 1 23.56 13.07 -24.84
N THR A 2 23.98 13.64 -23.72
CA THR A 2 23.25 13.52 -22.45
C THR A 2 21.94 14.35 -22.57
N PRO A 3 20.75 13.77 -22.30
CA PRO A 3 19.53 14.54 -22.37
C PRO A 3 19.61 15.66 -21.31
N ILE A 4 19.37 16.90 -21.74
CA ILE A 4 19.22 18.02 -20.80
C ILE A 4 17.92 17.74 -20.02
N PRO A 5 17.96 17.56 -18.68
CA PRO A 5 16.73 17.34 -17.92
C PRO A 5 15.83 18.58 -18.11
N ALA A 6 14.57 18.31 -18.47
CA ALA A 6 13.58 19.37 -18.56
C ALA A 6 13.51 20.07 -17.18
N ARG A 7 13.69 21.41 -17.15
CA ARG A 7 13.61 22.17 -15.89
C ARG A 7 12.18 22.10 -15.35
N THR A 8 12.06 21.66 -14.13
CA THR A 8 10.77 21.63 -13.42
C THR A 8 10.22 23.06 -13.30
N PRO A 9 8.92 23.29 -13.58
CA PRO A 9 8.32 24.60 -13.36
C PRO A 9 8.42 25.03 -11.89
N ARG A 10 8.63 26.31 -11.62
CA ARG A 10 8.82 26.84 -10.25
C ARG A 10 7.72 26.46 -9.25
N VAL A 11 6.46 26.39 -9.71
CA VAL A 11 5.34 25.98 -8.86
C VAL A 11 5.46 24.52 -8.44
N VAL A 12 5.90 23.65 -9.35
CA VAL A 12 6.11 22.23 -9.06
C VAL A 12 7.30 22.06 -8.10
N ASP A 13 8.40 22.78 -8.33
CA ASP A 13 9.56 22.77 -7.42
C ASP A 13 9.13 23.19 -6.01
N ALA A 14 8.36 24.27 -5.87
CA ALA A 14 7.87 24.72 -4.57
C ALA A 14 7.00 23.70 -3.83
N ILE A 15 6.20 22.91 -4.56
CA ILE A 15 5.40 21.82 -3.99
C ILE A 15 6.30 20.66 -3.56
N LEU A 16 7.27 20.28 -4.41
CA LEU A 16 8.16 19.16 -4.12
C LEU A 16 9.12 19.47 -2.96
N ASP A 17 9.58 20.72 -2.84
CA ASP A 17 10.47 21.18 -1.77
C ASP A 17 9.74 21.49 -0.46
N TRP A 18 8.40 21.49 -0.48
CA TRP A 18 7.66 21.74 0.74
C TRP A 18 7.86 20.61 1.76
N ARG A 19 8.27 20.96 2.97
CA ARG A 19 8.67 20.00 4.02
C ARG A 19 7.66 18.89 4.33
N TRP A 20 6.38 19.12 4.04
CA TRP A 20 5.30 18.16 4.31
C TRP A 20 4.94 17.27 3.13
N THR A 21 5.42 17.59 1.92
CA THR A 21 5.04 16.84 0.70
C THR A 21 5.36 15.35 0.84
N GLY A 22 6.56 15.01 1.31
CA GLY A 22 6.96 13.62 1.50
C GLY A 22 6.11 12.88 2.53
N PHE A 23 5.78 13.56 3.66
CA PHE A 23 4.90 12.97 4.67
C PHE A 23 3.47 12.77 4.16
N LEU A 24 2.88 13.77 3.52
CA LEU A 24 1.53 13.70 2.99
C LEU A 24 1.40 12.66 1.87
N ALA A 25 2.41 12.54 1.00
CA ALA A 25 2.45 11.51 -0.02
C ALA A 25 2.48 10.10 0.59
N ARG A 26 3.31 9.87 1.62
CA ARG A 26 3.34 8.62 2.38
C ARG A 26 2.01 8.35 3.09
N LEU A 27 1.42 9.36 3.72
CA LEU A 27 0.12 9.24 4.38
C LEU A 27 -0.99 8.88 3.40
N ALA A 28 -1.04 9.52 2.23
CA ALA A 28 -1.98 9.19 1.18
C ALA A 28 -1.81 7.75 0.68
N LEU A 29 -0.55 7.30 0.50
CA LEU A 29 -0.22 5.95 0.06
C LEU A 29 -0.69 4.87 1.04
N VAL A 30 -0.53 5.11 2.35
CA VAL A 30 -0.81 4.09 3.39
C VAL A 30 -2.13 4.29 4.10
N GLY A 31 -2.84 5.38 3.86
CA GLY A 31 -4.03 5.79 4.63
C GLY A 31 -5.15 4.75 4.61
N ALA A 32 -5.39 4.12 3.46
CA ALA A 32 -6.40 3.07 3.34
C ALA A 32 -6.08 1.84 4.21
N TYR A 33 -4.82 1.43 4.27
CA TYR A 33 -4.37 0.31 5.11
C TYR A 33 -4.52 0.64 6.60
N LEU A 34 -4.06 1.82 7.01
CA LEU A 34 -4.16 2.25 8.39
C LEU A 34 -5.62 2.31 8.84
N LEU A 35 -6.51 2.87 8.01
CA LEU A 35 -7.95 2.88 8.26
C LEU A 35 -8.51 1.46 8.34
N GLY A 36 -8.17 0.59 7.39
CA GLY A 36 -8.59 -0.81 7.36
C GLY A 36 -8.16 -1.57 8.60
N GLY A 37 -6.91 -1.43 9.02
CA GLY A 37 -6.36 -2.05 10.22
C GLY A 37 -7.06 -1.58 11.50
N ILE A 38 -7.35 -0.27 11.62
CA ILE A 38 -8.09 0.28 12.76
C ILE A 38 -9.53 -0.26 12.78
N MET A 39 -10.22 -0.28 11.65
CA MET A 39 -11.58 -0.82 11.56
C MET A 39 -11.64 -2.30 11.95
N LYS A 40 -10.72 -3.12 11.43
CA LYS A 40 -10.62 -4.55 11.77
C LYS A 40 -10.27 -4.78 13.25
N ALA A 41 -9.40 -3.95 13.81
CA ALA A 41 -9.08 -4.01 15.24
C ALA A 41 -10.27 -3.62 16.11
N SER A 42 -11.16 -2.75 15.62
CA SER A 42 -12.38 -2.32 16.34
C SER A 42 -13.48 -3.36 16.31
N ASP A 43 -13.51 -4.22 15.27
CA ASP A 43 -14.49 -5.30 15.11
C ASP A 43 -13.76 -6.60 14.75
N TRP A 44 -13.27 -7.27 15.79
CA TRP A 44 -12.57 -8.54 15.66
C TRP A 44 -13.42 -9.63 15.01
N SER A 45 -14.71 -9.67 15.32
CA SER A 45 -15.60 -10.70 14.75
C SER A 45 -15.76 -10.55 13.24
N ALA A 46 -15.92 -9.33 12.75
CA ALA A 46 -15.96 -9.02 11.33
C ALA A 46 -14.61 -9.33 10.64
N ALA A 47 -13.49 -9.02 11.28
CA ALA A 47 -12.17 -9.34 10.77
C ALA A 47 -11.94 -10.85 10.59
N VAL A 48 -12.37 -11.66 11.55
CA VAL A 48 -12.30 -13.12 11.46
C VAL A 48 -13.25 -13.67 10.38
N ALA A 49 -14.46 -13.11 10.28
CA ALA A 49 -15.43 -13.50 9.25
C ALA A 49 -14.91 -13.19 7.83
N GLU A 50 -14.23 -12.06 7.63
CA GLU A 50 -13.57 -11.70 6.36
C GLU A 50 -12.55 -12.77 5.96
N GLN A 51 -11.68 -13.21 6.86
CA GLN A 51 -10.69 -14.23 6.57
C GLN A 51 -11.33 -15.59 6.26
N THR A 52 -12.41 -15.91 6.95
CA THR A 52 -13.21 -17.13 6.68
C THR A 52 -13.80 -17.07 5.26
N HIS A 53 -14.32 -15.91 4.85
CA HIS A 53 -14.86 -15.69 3.51
C HIS A 53 -13.80 -15.95 2.42
N PHE A 54 -12.55 -15.56 2.64
CA PHE A 54 -11.42 -15.83 1.73
C PHE A 54 -10.82 -17.24 1.88
N GLY A 55 -11.41 -18.11 2.70
CA GLY A 55 -10.94 -19.48 2.90
C GLY A 55 -9.63 -19.59 3.69
N MET A 56 -9.26 -18.56 4.44
CA MET A 56 -8.03 -18.54 5.24
C MET A 56 -8.20 -19.35 6.53
N HIS A 57 -7.31 -20.32 6.77
CA HIS A 57 -7.34 -21.18 7.96
C HIS A 57 -5.99 -21.19 8.68
N PRO A 58 -5.95 -21.03 10.02
CA PRO A 58 -7.05 -20.61 10.93
C PRO A 58 -7.38 -19.11 10.78
N PRO A 59 -8.67 -18.72 10.64
CA PRO A 59 -9.05 -17.35 10.28
C PRO A 59 -8.66 -16.30 11.33
N ALA A 60 -8.67 -16.63 12.60
CA ALA A 60 -8.26 -15.73 13.68
C ALA A 60 -6.77 -15.35 13.58
N LEU A 61 -5.90 -16.26 13.18
CA LEU A 61 -4.48 -15.98 12.97
C LEU A 61 -4.29 -15.01 11.78
N TRP A 62 -4.99 -15.27 10.68
CA TRP A 62 -4.92 -14.40 9.51
C TRP A 62 -5.50 -13.00 9.78
N ALA A 63 -6.58 -12.90 10.55
CA ALA A 63 -7.12 -11.62 11.00
C ALA A 63 -6.09 -10.83 11.84
N ALA A 64 -5.43 -11.48 12.79
CA ALA A 64 -4.40 -10.85 13.60
C ALA A 64 -3.20 -10.38 12.75
N LEU A 65 -2.73 -11.21 11.80
CA LEU A 65 -1.64 -10.86 10.89
C LEU A 65 -2.02 -9.70 9.98
N THR A 66 -3.22 -9.70 9.41
CA THR A 66 -3.74 -8.62 8.57
C THR A 66 -3.75 -7.31 9.33
N ILE A 67 -4.33 -7.28 10.54
CA ILE A 67 -4.38 -6.09 11.39
C ILE A 67 -2.95 -5.62 11.72
N ALA A 68 -2.05 -6.52 12.07
CA ALA A 68 -0.67 -6.17 12.38
C ALA A 68 0.04 -5.54 11.18
N ILE A 69 -0.10 -6.10 9.99
CA ILE A 69 0.51 -5.57 8.76
C ILE A 69 -0.11 -4.22 8.40
N GLU A 70 -1.43 -4.08 8.45
CA GLU A 70 -2.16 -2.85 8.10
C GLU A 70 -1.95 -1.71 9.10
N ILE A 71 -1.46 -1.98 10.30
CA ILE A 71 -1.10 -0.94 11.28
C ILE A 71 0.42 -0.70 11.29
N VAL A 72 1.21 -1.75 11.45
CA VAL A 72 2.67 -1.62 11.60
C VAL A 72 3.33 -1.16 10.31
N GLY A 73 2.94 -1.69 9.16
CA GLY A 73 3.48 -1.29 7.86
C GLY A 73 3.36 0.21 7.60
N PRO A 74 2.15 0.81 7.69
CA PRO A 74 1.96 2.25 7.60
C PRO A 74 2.81 3.06 8.59
N LEU A 75 2.86 2.67 9.85
CA LEU A 75 3.63 3.38 10.88
C LEU A 75 5.13 3.38 10.57
N LEU A 76 5.68 2.27 10.05
CA LEU A 76 7.07 2.21 9.60
C LEU A 76 7.35 3.18 8.45
N ILE A 77 6.45 3.23 7.44
CA ILE A 77 6.58 4.15 6.31
C ILE A 77 6.47 5.61 6.76
N LEU A 78 5.50 5.93 7.61
CA LEU A 78 5.28 7.29 8.11
C LEU A 78 6.42 7.76 9.02
N SER A 79 7.06 6.86 9.78
CA SER A 79 8.21 7.18 10.62
C SER A 79 9.44 7.64 9.83
N GLY A 80 9.53 7.29 8.54
CA GLY A 80 10.66 7.58 7.67
C GLY A 80 11.92 6.74 7.94
N ARG A 81 11.93 5.89 8.98
CA ARG A 81 13.14 5.15 9.41
C ARG A 81 13.28 3.76 8.79
N PHE A 82 12.19 3.01 8.74
CA PHE A 82 12.16 1.64 8.24
C PHE A 82 11.22 1.52 7.04
N VAL A 83 11.28 2.52 6.13
CA VAL A 83 10.38 2.61 4.98
C VAL A 83 10.45 1.36 4.12
N TRP A 84 11.65 0.82 3.89
CA TRP A 84 11.85 -0.41 3.11
C TRP A 84 11.12 -1.62 3.71
N LEU A 85 11.11 -1.73 5.05
CA LEU A 85 10.45 -2.84 5.74
C LEU A 85 8.93 -2.71 5.67
N GLY A 86 8.39 -1.52 5.98
CA GLY A 86 6.96 -1.24 5.86
C GLY A 86 6.45 -1.39 4.42
N ALA A 87 7.22 -0.90 3.44
CA ALA A 87 6.92 -1.03 2.02
C ALA A 87 6.94 -2.50 1.57
N GLY A 88 7.90 -3.28 2.04
CA GLY A 88 7.98 -4.73 1.78
C GLY A 88 6.79 -5.49 2.37
N MET A 89 6.45 -5.22 3.64
CA MET A 89 5.30 -5.84 4.30
C MET A 89 3.99 -5.54 3.56
N LEU A 90 3.72 -4.26 3.29
CA LEU A 90 2.50 -3.85 2.58
C LEU A 90 2.50 -4.31 1.13
N GLY A 91 3.63 -4.29 0.44
CA GLY A 91 3.74 -4.74 -0.95
C GLY A 91 3.41 -6.23 -1.10
N VAL A 92 3.98 -7.09 -0.24
CA VAL A 92 3.68 -8.53 -0.24
C VAL A 92 2.22 -8.79 0.15
N PHE A 93 1.73 -8.11 1.18
CA PHE A 93 0.33 -8.21 1.60
C PHE A 93 -0.63 -7.80 0.48
N THR A 94 -0.35 -6.68 -0.19
CA THR A 94 -1.16 -6.16 -1.30
C THR A 94 -1.17 -7.12 -2.49
N LEU A 95 -0.02 -7.72 -2.82
CA LEU A 95 0.05 -8.73 -3.88
C LEU A 95 -0.80 -9.96 -3.53
N PHE A 96 -0.71 -10.43 -2.30
CA PHE A 96 -1.52 -11.55 -1.82
C PHE A 96 -3.02 -11.21 -1.88
N ALA A 97 -3.42 -10.04 -1.39
CA ALA A 97 -4.81 -9.57 -1.45
C ALA A 97 -5.31 -9.42 -2.90
N ALA A 98 -4.47 -8.89 -3.81
CA ALA A 98 -4.81 -8.78 -5.22
C ALA A 98 -5.13 -10.14 -5.86
N ILE A 99 -4.32 -11.16 -5.58
CA ILE A 99 -4.51 -12.51 -6.12
C ILE A 99 -5.72 -13.21 -5.50
N THR A 100 -5.94 -13.06 -4.20
CA THR A 100 -7.01 -13.75 -3.48
C THR A 100 -8.38 -13.11 -3.64
N ALA A 101 -8.46 -11.77 -3.54
CA ALA A 101 -9.72 -11.04 -3.57
C ALA A 101 -10.12 -10.56 -4.99
N ASN A 102 -9.18 -10.37 -5.90
CA ASN A 102 -9.40 -9.78 -7.22
C ASN A 102 -8.98 -10.71 -8.37
N ALA A 103 -9.25 -12.01 -8.24
CA ALA A 103 -8.95 -13.02 -9.27
C ALA A 103 -9.89 -12.91 -10.48
N PHE A 104 -9.84 -11.78 -11.20
CA PHE A 104 -10.73 -11.46 -12.33
C PHE A 104 -10.68 -12.50 -13.46
N TRP A 105 -9.57 -13.22 -13.61
CA TRP A 105 -9.40 -14.27 -14.61
C TRP A 105 -10.30 -15.49 -14.35
N ALA A 106 -10.73 -15.69 -13.10
CA ALA A 106 -11.64 -16.77 -12.70
C ALA A 106 -13.12 -16.35 -12.72
N MET A 107 -13.42 -15.08 -13.05
CA MET A 107 -14.78 -14.55 -13.04
C MET A 107 -15.42 -14.57 -14.42
N PRO A 108 -16.75 -14.80 -14.53
CA PRO A 108 -17.48 -14.65 -15.80
C PRO A 108 -17.43 -13.18 -16.25
N THR A 109 -17.64 -12.95 -17.55
CA THR A 109 -17.72 -11.59 -18.11
C THR A 109 -18.89 -10.81 -17.50
N GLY A 110 -18.67 -9.55 -17.15
CA GLY A 110 -19.68 -8.69 -16.53
C GLY A 110 -19.08 -7.59 -15.66
N GLN A 111 -19.94 -6.87 -14.96
CA GLN A 111 -19.54 -5.74 -14.11
C GLN A 111 -18.58 -6.16 -12.99
N ASP A 112 -18.83 -7.29 -12.34
CA ASP A 112 -17.99 -7.78 -11.24
C ASP A 112 -16.55 -8.07 -11.70
N ARG A 113 -16.41 -8.70 -12.87
CA ARG A 113 -15.09 -8.94 -13.47
C ARG A 113 -14.39 -7.62 -13.81
N PHE A 114 -15.11 -6.64 -14.34
CA PHE A 114 -14.57 -5.33 -14.64
C PHE A 114 -14.04 -4.64 -13.38
N MET A 115 -14.83 -4.65 -12.30
CA MET A 115 -14.44 -4.08 -11.01
C MET A 115 -13.22 -4.80 -10.42
N ALA A 116 -13.21 -6.14 -10.44
CA ALA A 116 -12.07 -6.92 -9.96
C ALA A 116 -10.80 -6.69 -10.79
N THR A 117 -10.94 -6.49 -12.11
CA THR A 117 -9.81 -6.14 -12.97
C THR A 117 -9.22 -4.78 -12.56
N ASN A 118 -10.05 -3.75 -12.41
CA ASN A 118 -9.59 -2.44 -11.98
C ASN A 118 -8.90 -2.51 -10.62
N ALA A 119 -9.54 -3.16 -9.63
CA ALA A 119 -8.97 -3.32 -8.31
C ALA A 119 -7.62 -4.06 -8.32
N PHE A 120 -7.46 -5.10 -9.16
CA PHE A 120 -6.18 -5.79 -9.32
C PHE A 120 -5.08 -4.84 -9.79
N PHE A 121 -5.32 -4.05 -10.83
CA PHE A 121 -4.33 -3.10 -11.35
C PHE A 121 -4.09 -1.91 -10.40
N GLU A 122 -5.09 -1.48 -9.63
CA GLU A 122 -4.91 -0.51 -8.55
C GLU A 122 -3.96 -1.07 -7.47
N HIS A 123 -4.10 -2.34 -7.09
CA HIS A 123 -3.16 -3.00 -6.17
C HIS A 123 -1.73 -3.06 -6.73
N LEU A 124 -1.56 -3.33 -8.02
CA LEU A 124 -0.23 -3.25 -8.66
C LEU A 124 0.33 -1.83 -8.61
N GLY A 125 -0.51 -0.81 -8.80
CA GLY A 125 -0.12 0.58 -8.66
C GLY A 125 0.34 0.92 -7.24
N LEU A 126 -0.35 0.42 -6.20
CA LEU A 126 0.05 0.57 -4.80
C LEU A 126 1.41 -0.09 -4.53
N ILE A 127 1.64 -1.31 -5.04
CA ILE A 127 2.94 -1.99 -4.92
C ILE A 127 4.05 -1.14 -5.55
N GLY A 128 3.81 -0.59 -6.75
CA GLY A 128 4.74 0.36 -7.38
C GLY A 128 5.00 1.59 -6.50
N GLY A 129 3.96 2.16 -5.89
CA GLY A 129 4.06 3.26 -4.93
C GLY A 129 4.92 2.91 -3.71
N PHE A 130 4.78 1.70 -3.14
CA PHE A 130 5.61 1.24 -2.02
C PHE A 130 7.08 1.10 -2.42
N ILE A 131 7.36 0.57 -3.60
CA ILE A 131 8.73 0.47 -4.13
C ILE A 131 9.34 1.87 -4.30
N LEU A 132 8.60 2.81 -4.89
CA LEU A 132 9.05 4.19 -5.05
C LEU A 132 9.28 4.88 -3.69
N ALA A 133 8.41 4.68 -2.70
CA ALA A 133 8.59 5.22 -1.36
C ALA A 133 9.87 4.70 -0.69
N ALA A 134 10.17 3.40 -0.84
CA ALA A 134 11.40 2.80 -0.34
C ALA A 134 12.64 3.34 -1.07
N LEU A 135 12.58 3.47 -2.40
CA LEU A 135 13.67 4.04 -3.20
C LEU A 135 13.97 5.49 -2.83
N VAL A 136 12.95 6.33 -2.64
CA VAL A 136 13.14 7.73 -2.21
C VAL A 136 13.78 7.78 -0.84
N ALA A 137 13.29 7.00 0.13
CA ALA A 137 13.86 6.97 1.48
C ALA A 137 15.32 6.52 1.49
N GLU A 138 15.69 5.54 0.66
CA GLU A 138 17.07 5.09 0.53
C GLU A 138 17.98 6.16 -0.12
N LEU A 139 17.47 6.85 -1.15
CA LEU A 139 18.21 7.95 -1.78
C LEU A 139 18.43 9.14 -0.82
N GLU A 140 17.45 9.46 0.02
CA GLU A 140 17.56 10.47 1.07
C GLU A 140 18.63 10.07 2.11
N ALA A 141 18.59 8.82 2.58
CA ALA A 141 19.54 8.31 3.56
C ALA A 141 21.00 8.32 3.07
N ARG A 142 21.24 8.09 1.76
CA ARG A 142 22.58 8.13 1.16
C ARG A 142 23.13 9.54 0.95
N ARG A 143 22.26 10.57 1.04
CA ARG A 143 22.65 11.99 0.87
C ARG A 143 22.86 12.69 2.21
N ALA A 144 22.38 12.12 3.32
CA ALA A 144 22.52 12.65 4.67
C ALA A 144 23.86 12.24 5.30
#